data_d3a7526ee1489e4623f3d5d1e3b59430
#
_entry.id   d3a7526ee1489e4623f3d5d1e3b59430
#
_cell.length_a   1.000
_cell.length_b   1.000
_cell.length_c   1.000
_cell.angle_alpha   90.00
_cell.angle_beta   90.00
_cell.angle_gamma   90.00
#
_symmetry.space_group_name_H-M   'P 1'
#
loop_
_entity.id
_entity.type
_entity.pdbx_description
1 polymer ?
#
loop_
_entity_poly.entity_id
_entity_poly.type
_entity_poly.pdbx_seq_one_letter_code
_entity_poly.pdbx_strand_id
1 'polypeptide(L)'
;MTDGFIAVIPARYASTRLPGKPLKDIAGKPMIQWVYDQTVQSGAAEVIVATDDERIAAACRDFGAPVEMTSAEHASGTDRIAELAHRFGWDDQQIVVNVQGDEPLISPLCIAQSARLLGWHPEATIATLTSPLTDEAEFRDPNFAKVVTDKNGWALYFSRAPIPWPRDGGMPMVRRHIGLYAYRAGGLKAISAAPPCALEEAEKLEQLRALWLGFRIIVANAVEPPSPAVDTEQDLAKVRSYLERARRPAR
;
A
#
# COMPACT_ATOMS: atom_id res chain seq x y z
N MET A 1 -21.75 12.09 1.52
CA MET A 1 -21.58 10.68 1.99
C MET A 1 -20.83 9.99 0.87
N THR A 2 -19.63 9.53 1.09
CA THR A 2 -18.87 8.78 0.08
C THR A 2 -19.56 7.43 -0.06
N ASP A 3 -20.18 7.18 -1.21
CA ASP A 3 -20.78 5.90 -1.57
C ASP A 3 -19.67 4.84 -1.72
N GLY A 4 -19.14 4.37 -0.59
CA GLY A 4 -18.14 3.32 -0.53
C GLY A 4 -16.77 3.70 -1.14
N PHE A 5 -15.75 2.90 -0.87
CA PHE A 5 -14.46 2.96 -1.57
C PHE A 5 -14.22 1.64 -2.29
N ILE A 6 -13.42 1.68 -3.35
CA ILE A 6 -12.96 0.51 -4.08
C ILE A 6 -11.58 0.15 -3.56
N ALA A 7 -11.31 -1.10 -3.26
CA ALA A 7 -9.98 -1.58 -2.94
C ALA A 7 -9.41 -2.38 -4.11
N VAL A 8 -8.19 -2.08 -4.52
CA VAL A 8 -7.50 -2.79 -5.59
C VAL A 8 -6.22 -3.39 -5.04
N ILE A 9 -6.00 -4.66 -5.35
CA ILE A 9 -4.82 -5.43 -4.95
C ILE A 9 -3.98 -5.69 -6.21
N PRO A 10 -2.96 -4.86 -6.50
CA PRO A 10 -2.07 -5.12 -7.62
C PRO A 10 -1.19 -6.34 -7.30
N ALA A 11 -1.13 -7.28 -8.21
CA ALA A 11 -0.33 -8.49 -8.08
C ALA A 11 0.40 -8.81 -9.39
N ARG A 12 1.72 -9.05 -9.30
CA ARG A 12 2.53 -9.48 -10.45
C ARG A 12 3.28 -10.78 -10.12
N TYR A 13 3.43 -11.63 -11.12
CA TYR A 13 4.17 -12.87 -10.93
C TYR A 13 5.69 -12.64 -10.88
N ALA A 14 6.17 -11.70 -11.68
CA ALA A 14 7.59 -11.36 -11.75
C ALA A 14 8.05 -10.67 -10.47
N SER A 15 8.76 -11.42 -9.64
CA SER A 15 9.44 -10.93 -8.44
C SER A 15 10.86 -11.52 -8.43
N THR A 16 11.87 -10.67 -8.34
CA THR A 16 13.27 -11.12 -8.38
C THR A 16 13.70 -11.82 -7.10
N ARG A 17 13.24 -11.35 -5.95
CA ARG A 17 13.59 -11.89 -4.62
C ARG A 17 12.77 -13.13 -4.23
N LEU A 18 11.54 -13.21 -4.70
CA LEU A 18 10.60 -14.30 -4.39
C LEU A 18 9.70 -14.60 -5.61
N PRO A 19 10.18 -15.37 -6.60
CA PRO A 19 9.43 -15.67 -7.81
C PRO A 19 8.06 -16.30 -7.51
N GLY A 20 7.02 -15.83 -8.20
CA GLY A 20 5.65 -16.31 -7.99
C GLY A 20 5.09 -15.96 -6.61
N LYS A 21 5.61 -14.89 -5.99
CA LYS A 21 5.24 -14.40 -4.64
C LYS A 21 3.75 -14.46 -4.32
N PRO A 22 2.82 -13.95 -5.16
CA PRO A 22 1.38 -13.97 -4.86
C PRO A 22 0.78 -15.37 -4.71
N LEU A 23 1.40 -16.37 -5.33
CA LEU A 23 0.93 -17.77 -5.31
C LEU A 23 1.64 -18.64 -4.28
N LYS A 24 2.57 -18.09 -3.48
CA LYS A 24 3.23 -18.85 -2.42
C LYS A 24 2.21 -19.26 -1.38
N ASP A 25 2.24 -20.55 -1.04
CA ASP A 25 1.36 -21.11 0.00
C ASP A 25 1.70 -20.54 1.38
N ILE A 26 0.68 -20.09 2.08
CA ILE A 26 0.73 -19.70 3.50
C ILE A 26 -0.41 -20.43 4.21
N ALA A 27 -0.07 -21.45 4.98
CA ALA A 27 -1.03 -22.21 5.77
C ALA A 27 -2.24 -22.74 4.95
N GLY A 28 -1.99 -23.25 3.72
CA GLY A 28 -2.98 -23.87 2.84
C GLY A 28 -3.74 -22.91 1.94
N LYS A 29 -3.34 -21.64 1.85
CA LYS A 29 -3.90 -20.65 0.92
C LYS A 29 -2.78 -19.90 0.20
N PRO A 30 -2.95 -19.51 -1.08
CA PRO A 30 -2.00 -18.62 -1.72
C PRO A 30 -1.95 -17.25 -1.02
N MET A 31 -0.80 -16.60 -0.99
CA MET A 31 -0.62 -15.31 -0.31
C MET A 31 -1.64 -14.26 -0.76
N ILE A 32 -1.93 -14.18 -2.05
CA ILE A 32 -2.92 -13.24 -2.60
C ILE A 32 -4.32 -13.44 -2.01
N GLN A 33 -4.71 -14.67 -1.67
CA GLN A 33 -5.99 -14.96 -1.02
C GLN A 33 -6.02 -14.41 0.41
N TRP A 34 -4.92 -14.45 1.15
CA TRP A 34 -4.84 -13.83 2.47
C TRP A 34 -5.04 -12.32 2.40
N VAL A 35 -4.38 -11.66 1.45
CA VAL A 35 -4.55 -10.21 1.23
C VAL A 35 -5.99 -9.90 0.85
N TYR A 36 -6.58 -10.68 -0.06
CA TYR A 36 -7.97 -10.53 -0.48
C TYR A 36 -8.95 -10.69 0.70
N ASP A 37 -8.81 -11.76 1.49
CA ASP A 37 -9.66 -12.03 2.64
C ASP A 37 -9.62 -10.88 3.68
N GLN A 38 -8.44 -10.29 3.92
CA GLN A 38 -8.29 -9.12 4.79
C GLN A 38 -8.93 -7.88 4.17
N THR A 39 -8.75 -7.68 2.87
CA THR A 39 -9.28 -6.51 2.16
C THR A 39 -10.81 -6.51 2.15
N VAL A 40 -11.45 -7.65 1.95
CA VAL A 40 -12.92 -7.79 2.01
C VAL A 40 -13.46 -7.38 3.39
N GLN A 41 -12.74 -7.69 4.47
CA GLN A 41 -13.16 -7.31 5.83
C GLN A 41 -13.03 -5.80 6.11
N SER A 42 -12.39 -5.03 5.23
CA SER A 42 -12.25 -3.57 5.40
C SER A 42 -13.55 -2.78 5.18
N GLY A 43 -14.58 -3.42 4.62
CA GLY A 43 -15.82 -2.75 4.25
C GLY A 43 -15.73 -1.97 2.93
N ALA A 44 -14.77 -2.30 2.06
CA ALA A 44 -14.75 -1.82 0.68
C ALA A 44 -16.04 -2.23 -0.05
N ALA A 45 -16.59 -1.33 -0.87
CA ALA A 45 -17.77 -1.63 -1.68
C ALA A 45 -17.45 -2.66 -2.77
N GLU A 46 -16.21 -2.65 -3.24
CA GLU A 46 -15.69 -3.57 -4.22
C GLU A 46 -14.20 -3.88 -3.92
N VAL A 47 -13.79 -5.13 -4.13
CA VAL A 47 -12.40 -5.56 -4.01
C VAL A 47 -11.98 -6.25 -5.30
N ILE A 48 -10.97 -5.73 -5.98
CA ILE A 48 -10.50 -6.22 -7.28
C ILE A 48 -9.03 -6.60 -7.17
N VAL A 49 -8.66 -7.79 -7.64
CA VAL A 49 -7.26 -8.14 -7.88
C VAL A 49 -6.89 -7.71 -9.29
N ALA A 50 -5.81 -6.93 -9.44
CA ALA A 50 -5.31 -6.48 -10.74
C ALA A 50 -3.99 -7.17 -11.06
N THR A 51 -3.94 -7.95 -12.15
CA THR A 51 -2.76 -8.75 -12.48
C THR A 51 -2.48 -8.80 -13.98
N ASP A 52 -1.24 -9.06 -14.35
CA ASP A 52 -0.78 -9.32 -15.71
C ASP A 52 -0.51 -10.81 -15.97
N ASP A 53 -0.80 -11.69 -15.01
CA ASP A 53 -0.43 -13.10 -15.07
C ASP A 53 -1.64 -14.02 -14.91
N GLU A 54 -1.88 -14.86 -15.93
CA GLU A 54 -3.03 -15.76 -15.94
C GLU A 54 -3.02 -16.80 -14.79
N ARG A 55 -1.84 -17.16 -14.27
CA ARG A 55 -1.76 -18.08 -13.13
C ARG A 55 -2.31 -17.44 -11.86
N ILE A 56 -2.06 -16.13 -11.66
CA ILE A 56 -2.64 -15.38 -10.56
C ILE A 56 -4.14 -15.22 -10.77
N ALA A 57 -4.55 -14.87 -11.99
CA ALA A 57 -5.96 -14.72 -12.32
C ALA A 57 -6.74 -16.03 -12.12
N ALA A 58 -6.19 -17.17 -12.54
CA ALA A 58 -6.80 -18.49 -12.33
C ALA A 58 -6.95 -18.77 -10.82
N ALA A 59 -5.90 -18.58 -10.03
CA ALA A 59 -5.97 -18.76 -8.58
C ALA A 59 -7.03 -17.85 -7.93
N CYS A 60 -7.15 -16.58 -8.37
CA CYS A 60 -8.18 -15.68 -7.87
C CYS A 60 -9.60 -16.17 -8.19
N ARG A 61 -9.84 -16.67 -9.41
CA ARG A 61 -11.13 -17.26 -9.78
C ARG A 61 -11.47 -18.50 -8.94
N ASP A 62 -10.47 -19.33 -8.62
CA ASP A 62 -10.65 -20.56 -7.84
C ASP A 62 -11.17 -20.25 -6.41
N PHE A 63 -10.77 -19.13 -5.80
CA PHE A 63 -11.32 -18.73 -4.50
C PHE A 63 -12.39 -17.63 -4.60
N GLY A 64 -12.87 -17.31 -5.82
CA GLY A 64 -14.02 -16.42 -6.04
C GLY A 64 -13.74 -14.93 -5.94
N ALA A 65 -12.48 -14.49 -6.07
CA ALA A 65 -12.16 -13.06 -6.09
C ALA A 65 -12.36 -12.45 -7.49
N PRO A 66 -12.98 -11.26 -7.58
CA PRO A 66 -12.95 -10.45 -8.78
C PRO A 66 -11.51 -10.16 -9.21
N VAL A 67 -11.19 -10.48 -10.45
CA VAL A 67 -9.83 -10.29 -10.99
C VAL A 67 -9.88 -9.71 -12.39
N GLU A 68 -9.01 -8.71 -12.61
CA GLU A 68 -8.89 -8.00 -13.86
C GLU A 68 -7.48 -8.13 -14.43
N MET A 69 -7.42 -8.55 -15.71
CA MET A 69 -6.17 -8.57 -16.45
C MET A 69 -5.79 -7.14 -16.85
N THR A 70 -4.53 -6.81 -16.64
CA THR A 70 -3.93 -5.49 -16.94
C THR A 70 -2.64 -5.65 -17.73
N SER A 71 -2.12 -4.57 -18.30
CA SER A 71 -0.89 -4.62 -19.09
C SER A 71 0.31 -5.14 -18.26
N ALA A 72 1.14 -5.95 -18.91
CA ALA A 72 2.43 -6.39 -18.36
C ALA A 72 3.51 -5.29 -18.38
N GLU A 73 3.28 -4.21 -19.11
CA GLU A 73 4.23 -3.10 -19.29
C GLU A 73 4.25 -2.12 -18.13
N HIS A 74 3.28 -2.23 -17.19
CA HIS A 74 3.23 -1.34 -16.04
C HIS A 74 4.45 -1.47 -15.14
N ALA A 75 5.09 -0.33 -14.89
CA ALA A 75 6.27 -0.26 -14.02
C ALA A 75 5.90 -0.47 -12.53
N SER A 76 4.69 -0.05 -12.13
CA SER A 76 4.26 -0.04 -10.74
C SER A 76 2.85 -0.60 -10.52
N GLY A 77 2.53 -0.88 -9.26
CA GLY A 77 1.16 -1.21 -8.84
C GLY A 77 0.20 -0.04 -9.04
N THR A 78 0.68 1.19 -8.86
CA THR A 78 -0.09 2.43 -9.05
C THR A 78 -0.56 2.58 -10.50
N ASP A 79 0.31 2.32 -11.48
CA ASP A 79 -0.03 2.38 -12.90
C ASP A 79 -1.07 1.33 -13.28
N ARG A 80 -0.98 0.14 -12.69
CA ARG A 80 -1.94 -0.94 -12.89
C ARG A 80 -3.33 -0.56 -12.38
N ILE A 81 -3.41 0.11 -11.24
CA ILE A 81 -4.68 0.59 -10.69
C ILE A 81 -5.23 1.74 -11.54
N ALA A 82 -4.36 2.62 -12.04
CA ALA A 82 -4.76 3.71 -12.92
C ALA A 82 -5.36 3.20 -14.24
N GLU A 83 -4.84 2.09 -14.81
CA GLU A 83 -5.46 1.43 -15.97
C GLU A 83 -6.91 1.05 -15.67
N LEU A 84 -7.18 0.41 -14.52
CA LEU A 84 -8.55 0.07 -14.13
C LEU A 84 -9.43 1.32 -13.96
N ALA A 85 -8.89 2.39 -13.35
CA ALA A 85 -9.61 3.64 -13.17
C ALA A 85 -10.04 4.27 -14.50
N HIS A 86 -9.20 4.15 -15.53
CA HIS A 86 -9.55 4.58 -16.88
C HIS A 86 -10.56 3.63 -17.54
N ARG A 87 -10.31 2.34 -17.48
CA ARG A 87 -11.11 1.31 -18.16
C ARG A 87 -12.55 1.24 -17.64
N PHE A 88 -12.71 1.39 -16.31
CA PHE A 88 -14.04 1.39 -15.68
C PHE A 88 -14.69 2.79 -15.62
N GLY A 89 -13.99 3.83 -16.06
CA GLY A 89 -14.53 5.20 -16.07
C GLY A 89 -14.83 5.71 -14.65
N TRP A 90 -14.02 5.34 -13.65
CA TRP A 90 -14.26 5.81 -12.28
C TRP A 90 -14.26 7.33 -12.21
N ASP A 91 -15.25 7.86 -11.50
CA ASP A 91 -15.36 9.29 -11.23
C ASP A 91 -14.08 9.82 -10.56
N ASP A 92 -13.68 11.05 -10.87
CA ASP A 92 -12.44 11.62 -10.35
C ASP A 92 -12.41 11.75 -8.83
N GLN A 93 -13.57 11.80 -8.18
CA GLN A 93 -13.68 11.81 -6.71
C GLN A 93 -13.79 10.42 -6.09
N GLN A 94 -13.96 9.35 -6.89
CA GLN A 94 -14.00 7.97 -6.39
C GLN A 94 -12.74 7.68 -5.57
N ILE A 95 -12.93 7.18 -4.35
CA ILE A 95 -11.83 6.77 -3.48
C ILE A 95 -11.42 5.34 -3.87
N VAL A 96 -10.14 5.17 -4.18
CA VAL A 96 -9.51 3.90 -4.54
C VAL A 96 -8.37 3.64 -3.58
N VAL A 97 -8.41 2.50 -2.89
CA VAL A 97 -7.33 2.09 -1.97
C VAL A 97 -6.43 1.09 -2.67
N ASN A 98 -5.14 1.39 -2.73
CA ASN A 98 -4.08 0.49 -3.19
C ASN A 98 -3.63 -0.39 -2.02
N VAL A 99 -4.01 -1.66 -2.03
CA VAL A 99 -3.62 -2.64 -1.01
C VAL A 99 -2.50 -3.50 -1.57
N GLN A 100 -1.33 -3.46 -0.95
CA GLN A 100 -0.17 -4.20 -1.45
C GLN A 100 -0.38 -5.71 -1.42
N GLY A 101 -0.20 -6.37 -2.57
CA GLY A 101 -0.42 -7.82 -2.74
C GLY A 101 0.58 -8.72 -1.98
N ASP A 102 1.52 -8.13 -1.26
CA ASP A 102 2.55 -8.81 -0.47
C ASP A 102 2.41 -8.59 1.05
N GLU A 103 1.28 -8.03 1.50
CA GLU A 103 0.97 -7.84 2.91
C GLU A 103 -0.17 -8.77 3.38
N PRO A 104 0.06 -10.09 3.53
CA PRO A 104 -0.99 -11.07 3.84
C PRO A 104 -1.66 -10.88 5.22
N LEU A 105 -1.07 -10.06 6.07
CA LEU A 105 -1.58 -9.72 7.40
C LEU A 105 -2.02 -8.25 7.50
N ILE A 106 -2.25 -7.59 6.36
CA ILE A 106 -2.71 -6.19 6.33
C ILE A 106 -3.97 -6.02 7.19
N SER A 107 -4.00 -4.97 8.03
CA SER A 107 -5.15 -4.70 8.87
C SER A 107 -6.33 -4.15 8.05
N PRO A 108 -7.53 -4.79 8.11
CA PRO A 108 -8.75 -4.25 7.53
C PRO A 108 -9.10 -2.85 8.07
N LEU A 109 -8.79 -2.60 9.35
CA LEU A 109 -9.05 -1.30 9.98
C LEU A 109 -8.16 -0.20 9.40
N CYS A 110 -6.89 -0.51 9.08
CA CYS A 110 -5.99 0.43 8.43
C CYS A 110 -6.42 0.73 6.98
N ILE A 111 -6.90 -0.28 6.24
CA ILE A 111 -7.47 -0.09 4.90
C ILE A 111 -8.66 0.88 4.96
N ALA A 112 -9.64 0.60 5.83
CA ALA A 112 -10.80 1.46 6.05
C ALA A 112 -10.41 2.87 6.55
N GLN A 113 -9.37 2.96 7.40
CA GLN A 113 -8.87 4.23 7.91
C GLN A 113 -8.32 5.11 6.78
N SER A 114 -7.52 4.54 5.86
CA SER A 114 -6.93 5.30 4.75
C SER A 114 -8.01 5.90 3.85
N ALA A 115 -9.06 5.13 3.53
CA ALA A 115 -10.20 5.60 2.75
C ALA A 115 -10.98 6.72 3.47
N ARG A 116 -11.29 6.53 4.76
CA ARG A 116 -11.99 7.54 5.58
C ARG A 116 -11.18 8.82 5.74
N LEU A 117 -9.87 8.69 5.95
CA LEU A 117 -8.98 9.84 6.06
C LEU A 117 -9.05 10.71 4.82
N LEU A 118 -9.03 10.10 3.63
CA LEU A 118 -9.19 10.82 2.37
C LEU A 118 -10.60 11.42 2.23
N GLY A 119 -11.63 10.70 2.65
CA GLY A 119 -13.01 11.19 2.63
C GLY A 119 -13.22 12.43 3.49
N TRP A 120 -12.54 12.56 4.61
CA TRP A 120 -12.63 13.72 5.52
C TRP A 120 -11.83 14.95 5.05
N HIS A 121 -10.94 14.78 4.06
CA HIS A 121 -10.07 15.84 3.54
C HIS A 121 -10.33 16.03 2.03
N PRO A 122 -11.38 16.77 1.65
CA PRO A 122 -11.73 16.96 0.24
C PRO A 122 -10.61 17.62 -0.59
N GLU A 123 -9.73 18.37 0.05
CA GLU A 123 -8.56 18.99 -0.58
C GLU A 123 -7.35 18.05 -0.73
N ALA A 124 -7.41 16.83 -0.16
CA ALA A 124 -6.39 15.81 -0.34
C ALA A 124 -6.61 15.02 -1.63
N THR A 125 -5.54 14.75 -2.36
CA THR A 125 -5.52 13.84 -3.50
C THR A 125 -5.19 12.42 -3.05
N ILE A 126 -4.36 12.30 -2.01
CA ILE A 126 -3.87 11.03 -1.45
C ILE A 126 -4.00 11.06 0.05
N ALA A 127 -4.33 9.92 0.65
CA ALA A 127 -4.16 9.66 2.07
C ALA A 127 -3.22 8.47 2.27
N THR A 128 -2.38 8.53 3.29
CA THR A 128 -1.50 7.42 3.69
C THR A 128 -1.34 7.38 5.21
N LEU A 129 -0.76 6.28 5.69
CA LEU A 129 -0.62 6.03 7.11
C LEU A 129 0.85 5.99 7.54
N THR A 130 1.04 6.16 8.84
CA THR A 130 2.36 6.09 9.48
C THR A 130 2.29 5.33 10.78
N SER A 131 3.43 4.87 11.25
CA SER A 131 3.63 4.42 12.63
C SER A 131 4.72 5.23 13.31
N PRO A 132 4.66 5.41 14.64
CA PRO A 132 5.79 5.96 15.38
C PRO A 132 7.02 5.10 15.14
N LEU A 133 8.17 5.75 15.03
CA LEU A 133 9.47 5.11 14.90
C LEU A 133 10.28 5.46 16.14
N THR A 134 10.61 4.47 16.95
CA THR A 134 11.24 4.65 18.26
C THR A 134 12.63 4.06 18.36
N ASP A 135 13.08 3.32 17.35
CA ASP A 135 14.40 2.73 17.27
C ASP A 135 15.32 3.57 16.38
N GLU A 136 16.47 3.96 16.93
CA GLU A 136 17.48 4.76 16.21
C GLU A 136 18.08 3.98 15.02
N ALA A 137 18.23 2.66 15.12
CA ALA A 137 18.71 1.85 14.01
C ALA A 137 17.72 1.86 12.85
N GLU A 138 16.41 1.72 13.11
CA GLU A 138 15.37 1.85 12.08
C GLU A 138 15.31 3.28 11.51
N PHE A 139 15.54 4.32 12.33
CA PHE A 139 15.58 5.70 11.85
C PHE A 139 16.68 5.92 10.82
N ARG A 140 17.82 5.26 10.98
CA ARG A 140 18.96 5.34 10.05
C ARG A 140 18.88 4.35 8.90
N ASP A 141 18.01 3.35 8.97
CA ASP A 141 17.85 2.34 7.91
C ASP A 141 17.09 2.93 6.71
N PRO A 142 17.70 2.95 5.50
CA PRO A 142 17.05 3.44 4.28
C PRO A 142 15.90 2.55 3.79
N ASN A 143 15.74 1.34 4.32
CA ASN A 143 14.60 0.49 3.99
C ASN A 143 13.29 1.02 4.59
N PHE A 144 13.36 1.82 5.66
CA PHE A 144 12.21 2.49 6.24
C PHE A 144 12.12 3.93 5.72
N ALA A 145 11.13 4.22 4.90
CA ALA A 145 10.84 5.59 4.51
C ALA A 145 10.28 6.37 5.70
N LYS A 146 10.82 7.56 5.92
CA LYS A 146 10.36 8.52 6.93
C LYS A 146 9.48 9.56 6.27
N VAL A 147 8.56 10.15 7.03
CA VAL A 147 7.74 11.27 6.57
C VAL A 147 7.73 12.39 7.61
N VAL A 148 7.89 13.60 7.14
CA VAL A 148 7.67 14.83 7.90
C VAL A 148 6.36 15.47 7.46
N THR A 149 5.60 15.97 8.43
CA THR A 149 4.30 16.61 8.19
C THR A 149 4.26 17.98 8.83
N ASP A 150 3.34 18.80 8.34
CA ASP A 150 2.95 20.00 9.08
C ASP A 150 2.10 19.64 10.32
N LYS A 151 1.68 20.67 11.07
CA LYS A 151 0.85 20.51 12.28
C LYS A 151 -0.54 19.91 12.01
N ASN A 152 -1.01 19.99 10.77
CA ASN A 152 -2.34 19.51 10.34
C ASN A 152 -2.27 18.12 9.70
N GLY A 153 -1.09 17.50 9.63
CA GLY A 153 -0.89 16.18 9.05
C GLY A 153 -0.61 16.17 7.54
N TRP A 154 -0.43 17.33 6.91
CA TRP A 154 -0.03 17.36 5.50
C TRP A 154 1.42 16.97 5.34
N ALA A 155 1.69 16.02 4.45
CA ALA A 155 3.05 15.61 4.13
C ALA A 155 3.84 16.78 3.54
N LEU A 156 5.00 17.05 4.13
CA LEU A 156 5.98 18.01 3.61
C LEU A 156 7.00 17.30 2.72
N TYR A 157 7.48 16.14 3.16
CA TYR A 157 8.42 15.33 2.38
C TYR A 157 8.48 13.88 2.91
N PHE A 158 8.82 12.94 2.01
CA PHE A 158 9.15 11.56 2.33
C PHE A 158 10.60 11.30 1.96
N SER A 159 11.34 10.56 2.78
CA SER A 159 12.72 10.23 2.49
C SER A 159 13.17 8.89 3.11
N ARG A 160 14.09 8.24 2.42
CA ARG A 160 14.86 7.13 2.99
C ARG A 160 15.96 7.62 3.94
N ALA A 161 16.40 8.88 3.80
CA ALA A 161 17.32 9.52 4.72
C ALA A 161 16.68 9.70 6.10
N PRO A 162 17.48 9.85 7.17
CA PRO A 162 16.99 10.16 8.52
C PRO A 162 16.50 11.61 8.60
N ILE A 163 15.22 11.83 8.35
CA ILE A 163 14.56 13.14 8.45
C ILE A 163 13.49 13.14 9.56
N PRO A 164 13.34 14.29 10.31
CA PRO A 164 14.20 15.48 10.31
C PRO A 164 15.57 15.17 10.91
N TRP A 165 16.61 15.85 10.47
CA TRP A 165 17.96 15.66 11.03
C TRP A 165 18.06 16.31 12.43
N PRO A 166 18.37 15.53 13.49
CA PRO A 166 18.53 16.07 14.83
C PRO A 166 19.91 16.75 14.96
N ARG A 167 19.94 18.09 14.87
CA ARG A 167 21.18 18.87 14.88
C ARG A 167 22.04 18.60 16.13
N ASP A 168 21.39 18.50 17.27
CA ASP A 168 22.05 18.35 18.57
C ASP A 168 22.17 16.89 19.03
N GLY A 169 21.96 15.95 18.10
CA GLY A 169 21.95 14.51 18.37
C GLY A 169 20.64 14.00 18.95
N GLY A 170 20.62 12.71 19.28
CA GLY A 170 19.42 12.04 19.77
C GLY A 170 18.44 11.63 18.66
N MET A 171 17.29 11.15 19.06
CA MET A 171 16.23 10.70 18.15
C MET A 171 15.06 11.69 18.20
N PRO A 172 14.72 12.34 17.08
CA PRO A 172 13.56 13.22 17.03
C PRO A 172 12.26 12.41 17.02
N MET A 173 11.12 13.06 17.22
CA MET A 173 9.83 12.44 16.98
C MET A 173 9.68 12.18 15.48
N VAL A 174 9.77 10.91 15.09
CA VAL A 174 9.78 10.47 13.70
C VAL A 174 8.64 9.51 13.44
N ARG A 175 8.14 9.52 12.19
CA ARG A 175 7.13 8.60 11.71
C ARG A 175 7.68 7.79 10.53
N ARG A 176 7.55 6.47 10.64
CA ARG A 176 7.74 5.55 9.53
C ARG A 176 6.52 5.58 8.64
N HIS A 177 6.71 5.77 7.37
CA HIS A 177 5.66 5.67 6.37
C HIS A 177 5.24 4.20 6.16
N ILE A 178 3.93 3.99 6.02
CA ILE A 178 3.31 2.70 5.67
C ILE A 178 2.85 2.77 4.21
N GLY A 179 3.22 1.78 3.39
CA GLY A 179 2.93 1.74 1.95
C GLY A 179 1.46 1.50 1.57
N LEU A 180 0.52 1.89 2.42
CA LEU A 180 -0.91 1.81 2.19
C LEU A 180 -1.44 3.18 1.78
N TYR A 181 -2.09 3.26 0.62
CA TYR A 181 -2.55 4.51 0.05
C TYR A 181 -4.02 4.47 -0.34
N ALA A 182 -4.73 5.55 -0.05
CA ALA A 182 -6.00 5.86 -0.68
C ALA A 182 -5.81 7.04 -1.64
N TYR A 183 -6.38 6.94 -2.84
CA TYR A 183 -6.30 7.95 -3.89
C TYR A 183 -7.70 8.42 -4.26
N ARG A 184 -7.83 9.69 -4.69
CA ARG A 184 -8.92 10.06 -5.58
C ARG A 184 -8.56 9.61 -6.99
N ALA A 185 -9.50 8.98 -7.70
CA ALA A 185 -9.21 8.37 -9.00
C ALA A 185 -8.69 9.38 -10.04
N GLY A 186 -9.15 10.63 -10.01
CA GLY A 186 -8.61 11.69 -10.86
C GLY A 186 -7.13 11.98 -10.61
N GLY A 187 -6.74 12.05 -9.32
CA GLY A 187 -5.33 12.22 -8.94
C GLY A 187 -4.48 11.00 -9.29
N LEU A 188 -4.98 9.80 -9.06
CA LEU A 188 -4.32 8.56 -9.45
C LEU A 188 -4.02 8.52 -10.95
N LYS A 189 -5.02 8.81 -11.79
CA LYS A 189 -4.89 8.92 -13.26
C LYS A 189 -3.83 9.94 -13.65
N ALA A 190 -3.85 11.13 -13.03
CA ALA A 190 -2.91 12.22 -13.34
C ALA A 190 -1.46 11.87 -12.92
N ILE A 191 -1.25 11.23 -11.76
CA ILE A 191 0.07 10.82 -11.29
C ILE A 191 0.65 9.73 -12.19
N SER A 192 -0.14 8.73 -12.57
CA SER A 192 0.30 7.65 -13.47
C SER A 192 0.63 8.15 -14.88
N ALA A 193 -0.10 9.15 -15.39
CA ALA A 193 0.17 9.73 -16.69
C ALA A 193 1.44 10.61 -16.72
N ALA A 194 1.94 11.07 -15.57
CA ALA A 194 3.11 11.91 -15.49
C ALA A 194 4.40 11.08 -15.47
N PRO A 195 5.48 11.54 -16.12
CA PRO A 195 6.77 10.86 -16.03
C PRO A 195 7.32 10.91 -14.59
N PRO A 196 8.18 9.94 -14.21
CA PRO A 196 8.91 9.98 -12.95
C PRO A 196 9.67 11.29 -12.77
N CYS A 197 9.67 11.84 -11.56
CA CYS A 197 10.42 13.05 -11.25
C CYS A 197 11.79 12.72 -10.61
N ALA A 198 12.70 13.68 -10.62
CA ALA A 198 14.07 13.48 -10.11
C ALA A 198 14.09 13.03 -8.63
N LEU A 199 13.17 13.50 -7.80
CA LEU A 199 13.08 13.09 -6.38
C LEU A 199 12.65 11.63 -6.25
N GLU A 200 11.66 11.21 -7.03
CA GLU A 200 11.20 9.82 -7.09
C GLU A 200 12.31 8.88 -7.56
N GLU A 201 13.04 9.28 -8.61
CA GLU A 201 14.15 8.49 -9.15
C GLU A 201 15.29 8.34 -8.14
N ALA A 202 15.59 9.38 -7.38
CA ALA A 202 16.64 9.36 -6.37
C ALA A 202 16.27 8.49 -5.16
N GLU A 203 15.07 8.67 -4.62
CA GLU A 203 14.62 8.02 -3.39
C GLU A 203 13.91 6.67 -3.65
N LYS A 204 13.50 6.38 -4.89
CA LYS A 204 12.63 5.25 -5.25
C LYS A 204 11.36 5.23 -4.42
N LEU A 205 10.70 6.40 -4.32
CA LEU A 205 9.48 6.65 -3.59
C LEU A 205 8.46 7.34 -4.52
N GLU A 206 7.50 6.58 -5.03
CA GLU A 206 6.51 7.05 -6.04
C GLU A 206 5.67 8.25 -5.57
N GLN A 207 5.36 8.32 -4.27
CA GLN A 207 4.58 9.43 -3.71
C GLN A 207 5.27 10.79 -3.80
N LEU A 208 6.58 10.82 -4.05
CA LEU A 208 7.31 12.07 -4.31
C LEU A 208 6.90 12.70 -5.64
N ARG A 209 6.49 11.89 -6.64
CA ARG A 209 5.90 12.41 -7.89
C ARG A 209 4.62 13.20 -7.61
N ALA A 210 3.77 12.70 -6.71
CA ALA A 210 2.55 13.41 -6.33
C ALA A 210 2.87 14.78 -5.71
N LEU A 211 3.81 14.85 -4.76
CA LEU A 211 4.25 16.12 -4.16
C LEU A 211 4.87 17.05 -5.20
N TRP A 212 5.69 16.51 -6.12
CA TRP A 212 6.32 17.27 -7.21
C TRP A 212 5.28 17.91 -8.14
N LEU A 213 4.17 17.22 -8.40
CA LEU A 213 3.05 17.73 -9.21
C LEU A 213 2.14 18.70 -8.43
N GLY A 214 2.43 18.99 -7.17
CA GLY A 214 1.64 19.88 -6.32
C GLY A 214 0.41 19.23 -5.69
N PHE A 215 0.26 17.90 -5.77
CA PHE A 215 -0.83 17.19 -5.08
C PHE A 215 -0.58 17.14 -3.58
N ARG A 216 -1.67 17.21 -2.82
CA ARG A 216 -1.61 17.18 -1.36
C ARG A 216 -1.82 15.77 -0.83
N ILE A 217 -0.97 15.36 0.10
CA ILE A 217 -1.02 14.07 0.76
C ILE A 217 -1.33 14.30 2.23
N ILE A 218 -2.46 13.75 2.72
CA ILE A 218 -2.80 13.75 4.14
C ILE A 218 -2.26 12.48 4.80
N VAL A 219 -1.72 12.60 6.01
CA VAL A 219 -1.03 11.54 6.74
C VAL A 219 -1.61 11.42 8.14
N ALA A 220 -1.93 10.21 8.58
CA ALA A 220 -2.34 9.92 9.96
C ALA A 220 -1.56 8.74 10.55
N ASN A 221 -1.53 8.63 11.88
CA ASN A 221 -1.03 7.42 12.52
C ASN A 221 -2.01 6.27 12.27
N ALA A 222 -1.49 5.11 11.92
CA ALA A 222 -2.27 3.89 11.77
C ALA A 222 -2.93 3.50 13.10
N VAL A 223 -4.17 3.02 13.03
CA VAL A 223 -4.93 2.53 14.20
C VAL A 223 -4.40 1.21 14.72
N GLU A 224 -3.68 0.48 13.89
CA GLU A 224 -3.00 -0.77 14.25
C GLU A 224 -1.55 -0.76 13.74
N PRO A 225 -0.64 -1.51 14.38
CA PRO A 225 0.74 -1.63 13.92
C PRO A 225 0.81 -2.14 12.48
N PRO A 226 1.81 -1.69 11.69
CA PRO A 226 1.99 -2.21 10.34
C PRO A 226 2.32 -3.69 10.35
N SER A 227 1.72 -4.44 9.43
CA SER A 227 2.07 -5.82 9.20
C SER A 227 3.39 -5.96 8.44
N PRO A 228 4.14 -7.04 8.64
CA PRO A 228 5.32 -7.30 7.83
C PRO A 228 4.93 -7.65 6.40
N ALA A 229 5.53 -6.97 5.42
CA ALA A 229 5.48 -7.39 4.03
C ALA A 229 6.33 -8.66 3.81
N VAL A 230 5.93 -9.48 2.86
CA VAL A 230 6.65 -10.69 2.46
C VAL A 230 7.46 -10.41 1.21
N ASP A 231 8.74 -10.19 1.36
CA ASP A 231 9.65 -9.90 0.25
C ASP A 231 10.66 -11.01 -0.01
N THR A 232 10.93 -11.82 0.99
CA THR A 232 11.93 -12.91 0.98
C THR A 232 11.34 -14.21 1.49
N GLU A 233 12.05 -15.34 1.26
CA GLU A 233 11.68 -16.63 1.87
C GLU A 233 11.71 -16.57 3.40
N GLN A 234 12.55 -15.73 3.99
CA GLN A 234 12.61 -15.55 5.45
C GLN A 234 11.35 -14.86 5.98
N ASP A 235 10.85 -13.84 5.27
CA ASP A 235 9.61 -13.16 5.64
C ASP A 235 8.42 -14.09 5.50
N LEU A 236 8.40 -14.89 4.42
CA LEU A 236 7.38 -15.91 4.19
C LEU A 236 7.35 -16.93 5.34
N ALA A 237 8.50 -17.40 5.80
CA ALA A 237 8.61 -18.33 6.93
C ALA A 237 8.10 -17.70 8.25
N LYS A 238 8.40 -16.42 8.49
CA LYS A 238 7.89 -15.69 9.67
C LYS A 238 6.36 -15.60 9.66
N VAL A 239 5.77 -15.23 8.53
CA VAL A 239 4.31 -15.11 8.40
C VAL A 239 3.62 -16.47 8.53
N ARG A 240 4.16 -17.53 7.93
CA ARG A 240 3.69 -18.92 8.13
C ARG A 240 3.64 -19.29 9.60
N SER A 241 4.77 -19.10 10.30
CA SER A 241 4.88 -19.40 11.73
C SER A 241 3.92 -18.59 12.60
N TYR A 242 3.66 -17.33 12.24
CA TYR A 242 2.68 -16.49 12.92
C TYR A 242 1.26 -17.05 12.78
N LEU A 243 0.83 -17.36 11.56
CA LEU A 243 -0.52 -17.86 11.27
C LEU A 243 -0.75 -19.27 11.83
N GLU A 244 0.25 -20.14 11.81
CA GLU A 244 0.17 -21.46 12.43
C GLU A 244 -0.03 -21.36 13.95
N ARG A 245 0.65 -20.42 14.60
CA ARG A 245 0.46 -20.17 16.04
C ARG A 245 -0.92 -19.60 16.36
N ALA A 246 -1.41 -18.63 15.55
CA ALA A 246 -2.72 -18.03 15.72
C ALA A 246 -3.88 -19.05 15.54
N ARG A 247 -3.67 -20.12 14.76
CA ARG A 247 -4.65 -21.20 14.53
C ARG A 247 -4.66 -22.27 15.62
N ARG A 248 -3.65 -22.33 16.49
CA ARG A 248 -3.66 -23.29 17.60
C ARG A 248 -4.64 -22.78 18.66
N PRO A 249 -5.66 -23.61 19.05
CA PRO A 249 -6.55 -23.21 20.13
C PRO A 249 -5.72 -22.96 21.39
N ALA A 250 -6.06 -21.92 22.13
CA ALA A 250 -5.48 -21.69 23.46
C ALA A 250 -5.74 -22.93 24.31
N ARG A 251 -4.65 -23.56 24.79
CA ARG A 251 -4.74 -24.71 25.68
C ARG A 251 -5.14 -24.28 27.07
#